data_c3c2b445679cdf23a4e0fe6026e7240c
#
_entry.id   c3c2b445679cdf23a4e0fe6026e7240c
#
_cell.length_a   1.000
_cell.length_b   1.000
_cell.length_c   1.000
_cell.angle_alpha   90.00
_cell.angle_beta   90.00
_cell.angle_gamma   90.00
#
_symmetry.space_group_name_H-M   'P 1'
#
loop_
_entity.id
_entity.type
_entity.pdbx_description
1 polymer ?
#
loop_
_entity_poly.entity_id
_entity_poly.type
_entity_poly.pdbx_seq_one_letter_code
_entity_poly.pdbx_strand_id
1 'polypeptide(L)'
;MPETKKIAVIAGDGIGPEVVAEAIKVLKRTEELFGYRFEFEHGLFGGIAIDEKGTPLPEDTLRMCQAADAVLLGAVGGPKWDNNPKELRPETGLLGIRKALGLYANLRPAVVFDCLIEASTLKPEVLRGTDLIVVRELTGGIYFGEKYRRDAENGQIAVDTCVYSVPEIERIVRRAFEIARQRRKKLASVDKANVLETSRLWRETVNRIAPEYPDVELEHVLVDNAAMQLLRRPASFDVIVTENMFG
;
A
#
# COMPACT_ATOMS: atom_id res chain seq x y z
N MET A 1 24.75 20.16 -13.42
CA MET A 1 24.58 20.06 -11.95
C MET A 1 23.57 18.97 -11.70
N PRO A 2 23.72 18.14 -10.65
CA PRO A 2 22.69 17.14 -10.34
C PRO A 2 21.37 17.86 -10.06
N GLU A 3 20.27 17.28 -10.56
CA GLU A 3 18.93 17.80 -10.31
C GLU A 3 18.60 17.64 -8.81
N THR A 4 18.20 18.73 -8.16
CA THR A 4 17.78 18.69 -6.75
C THR A 4 16.36 18.14 -6.67
N LYS A 5 16.14 17.14 -5.81
CA LYS A 5 14.82 16.55 -5.54
C LYS A 5 14.31 17.00 -4.18
N LYS A 6 13.07 17.47 -4.14
CA LYS A 6 12.38 17.87 -2.90
C LYS A 6 11.70 16.67 -2.25
N ILE A 7 12.03 16.42 -0.99
CA ILE A 7 11.46 15.33 -0.20
C ILE A 7 10.62 15.93 0.95
N ALA A 8 9.32 15.77 0.89
CA ALA A 8 8.45 16.06 2.01
C ALA A 8 8.60 14.97 3.08
N VAL A 9 8.95 15.36 4.30
CA VAL A 9 9.19 14.44 5.42
C VAL A 9 8.05 14.57 6.41
N ILE A 10 7.27 13.52 6.57
CA ILE A 10 6.18 13.41 7.54
C ILE A 10 6.47 12.21 8.45
N ALA A 11 7.23 12.49 9.53
CA ALA A 11 7.70 11.45 10.43
C ALA A 11 6.57 10.72 11.18
N GLY A 12 5.48 11.44 11.48
CA GLY A 12 4.30 10.89 12.16
C GLY A 12 4.53 10.63 13.64
N ASP A 13 4.05 9.47 14.11
CA ASP A 13 3.83 9.14 15.51
C ASP A 13 4.78 8.06 16.02
N GLY A 14 4.88 7.92 17.35
CA GLY A 14 5.57 6.82 18.03
C GLY A 14 7.02 6.64 17.55
N ILE A 15 7.34 5.49 16.95
CA ILE A 15 8.66 5.15 16.41
C ILE A 15 9.00 5.93 15.12
N GLY A 16 8.02 6.60 14.50
CA GLY A 16 8.17 7.28 13.21
C GLY A 16 9.35 8.24 13.13
N PRO A 17 9.53 9.19 14.06
CA PRO A 17 10.68 10.10 14.06
C PRO A 17 12.03 9.40 14.07
N GLU A 18 12.18 8.32 14.84
CA GLU A 18 13.43 7.55 14.94
C GLU A 18 13.76 6.86 13.61
N VAL A 19 12.82 6.13 13.03
CA VAL A 19 13.06 5.41 11.76
C VAL A 19 13.26 6.37 10.59
N VAL A 20 12.58 7.50 10.56
CA VAL A 20 12.77 8.55 9.54
C VAL A 20 14.14 9.20 9.66
N ALA A 21 14.62 9.44 10.87
CA ALA A 21 15.96 9.98 11.07
C ALA A 21 17.04 9.04 10.47
N GLU A 22 16.92 7.74 10.65
CA GLU A 22 17.83 6.76 10.05
C GLU A 22 17.70 6.71 8.52
N ALA A 23 16.47 6.78 7.98
CA ALA A 23 16.23 6.84 6.54
C ALA A 23 16.89 8.08 5.90
N ILE A 24 16.83 9.25 6.56
CA ILE A 24 17.46 10.49 6.08
C ILE A 24 18.99 10.34 6.06
N LYS A 25 19.60 9.65 7.04
CA LYS A 25 21.07 9.37 7.01
C LYS A 25 21.44 8.56 5.76
N VAL A 26 20.65 7.55 5.41
CA VAL A 26 20.88 6.75 4.20
C VAL A 26 20.74 7.62 2.94
N LEU A 27 19.70 8.46 2.85
CA LEU A 27 19.51 9.38 1.72
C LEU A 27 20.68 10.36 1.58
N LYS A 28 21.16 10.96 2.68
CA LYS A 28 22.35 11.82 2.67
C LYS A 28 23.60 11.07 2.20
N ARG A 29 23.78 9.81 2.62
CA ARG A 29 24.89 9.00 2.12
C ARG A 29 24.76 8.70 0.62
N THR A 30 23.54 8.54 0.12
CA THR A 30 23.26 8.38 -1.31
C THR A 30 23.63 9.62 -2.11
N GLU A 31 23.42 10.85 -1.57
CA GLU A 31 23.89 12.10 -2.20
C GLU A 31 25.40 12.08 -2.42
N GLU A 32 26.16 11.71 -1.37
CA GLU A 32 27.61 11.67 -1.42
C GLU A 32 28.16 10.63 -2.42
N LEU A 33 27.55 9.45 -2.48
CA LEU A 33 28.04 8.34 -3.29
C LEU A 33 27.66 8.44 -4.77
N PHE A 34 26.47 8.99 -5.07
CA PHE A 34 25.88 8.96 -6.41
C PHE A 34 25.66 10.35 -7.03
N GLY A 35 26.01 11.42 -6.32
CA GLY A 35 25.91 12.78 -6.82
C GLY A 35 24.47 13.31 -6.95
N TYR A 36 23.51 12.73 -6.22
CA TYR A 36 22.18 13.29 -6.08
C TYR A 36 22.18 14.49 -5.13
N ARG A 37 21.09 15.24 -5.09
CA ARG A 37 20.84 16.29 -4.11
C ARG A 37 19.40 16.23 -3.66
N PHE A 38 19.17 16.20 -2.32
CA PHE A 38 17.83 16.18 -1.72
C PHE A 38 17.65 17.41 -0.83
N GLU A 39 16.48 18.05 -0.96
CA GLU A 39 15.99 19.08 -0.05
C GLU A 39 14.87 18.47 0.80
N PHE A 40 15.04 18.46 2.12
CA PHE A 40 14.08 17.88 3.06
C PHE A 40 13.24 18.99 3.69
N GLU A 41 11.92 18.92 3.51
CA GLU A 41 10.95 19.79 4.17
C GLU A 41 10.09 18.96 5.12
N HIS A 42 9.92 19.42 6.37
CA HIS A 42 9.27 18.67 7.43
C HIS A 42 7.88 19.18 7.72
N GLY A 43 6.88 18.28 7.85
CA GLY A 43 5.49 18.60 8.21
C GLY A 43 4.95 17.70 9.30
N LEU A 44 3.99 18.22 10.07
CA LEU A 44 3.26 17.44 11.07
C LEU A 44 2.20 16.57 10.39
N PHE A 45 2.08 15.31 10.87
CA PHE A 45 1.13 14.36 10.31
C PHE A 45 0.73 13.29 11.35
N GLY A 46 -0.51 12.82 11.28
CA GLY A 46 -0.99 11.77 12.18
C GLY A 46 -1.45 12.31 13.54
N GLY A 47 -1.19 11.56 14.58
CA GLY A 47 -1.59 11.87 15.94
C GLY A 47 -0.92 13.11 16.50
N ILE A 48 0.37 13.30 16.23
CA ILE A 48 1.07 14.52 16.64
C ILE A 48 0.46 15.77 15.98
N ALA A 49 -0.01 15.68 14.74
CA ALA A 49 -0.69 16.77 14.07
C ALA A 49 -2.06 17.06 14.69
N ILE A 50 -2.77 16.06 15.19
CA ILE A 50 -4.01 16.25 15.95
C ILE A 50 -3.72 17.03 17.23
N ASP A 51 -2.68 16.66 17.97
CA ASP A 51 -2.32 17.31 19.22
C ASP A 51 -1.93 18.79 19.03
N GLU A 52 -1.19 19.10 17.96
CA GLU A 52 -0.63 20.44 17.74
C GLU A 52 -1.54 21.36 16.90
N LYS A 53 -2.32 20.79 15.97
CA LYS A 53 -3.11 21.54 14.99
C LYS A 53 -4.60 21.15 14.93
N GLY A 54 -5.04 20.17 15.72
CA GLY A 54 -6.42 19.71 15.78
C GLY A 54 -6.89 18.91 14.56
N THR A 55 -5.97 18.47 13.69
CA THR A 55 -6.29 17.69 12.49
C THR A 55 -5.17 16.71 12.17
N PRO A 56 -5.47 15.45 11.71
CA PRO A 56 -4.44 14.47 11.38
C PRO A 56 -3.66 14.78 10.08
N LEU A 57 -4.20 15.65 9.22
CA LEU A 57 -3.58 16.11 7.99
C LEU A 57 -3.76 17.62 7.84
N PRO A 58 -2.84 18.43 8.37
CA PRO A 58 -2.87 19.88 8.20
C PRO A 58 -2.73 20.28 6.71
N GLU A 59 -3.39 21.39 6.34
CA GLU A 59 -3.40 21.84 4.95
C GLU A 59 -2.02 22.27 4.44
N ASP A 60 -1.20 22.87 5.30
CA ASP A 60 0.18 23.23 4.98
C ASP A 60 1.03 21.98 4.71
N THR A 61 0.89 20.93 5.51
CA THR A 61 1.54 19.63 5.28
C THR A 61 1.07 19.01 3.95
N LEU A 62 -0.22 19.04 3.66
CA LEU A 62 -0.73 18.51 2.38
C LEU A 62 -0.15 19.27 1.19
N ARG A 63 -0.14 20.61 1.22
CA ARG A 63 0.47 21.43 0.15
C ARG A 63 1.96 21.15 -0.04
N MET A 64 2.70 21.01 1.07
CA MET A 64 4.12 20.61 1.04
C MET A 64 4.31 19.26 0.32
N CYS A 65 3.50 18.25 0.68
CA CYS A 65 3.56 16.94 0.04
C CYS A 65 3.19 16.98 -1.46
N GLN A 66 2.23 17.82 -1.86
CA GLN A 66 1.84 18.00 -3.26
C GLN A 66 2.91 18.69 -4.11
N ALA A 67 3.72 19.56 -3.48
CA ALA A 67 4.81 20.30 -4.16
C ALA A 67 6.13 19.54 -4.20
N ALA A 68 6.25 18.42 -3.47
CA ALA A 68 7.47 17.62 -3.39
C ALA A 68 7.56 16.57 -4.52
N ASP A 69 8.78 16.17 -4.87
CA ASP A 69 9.03 15.05 -5.81
C ASP A 69 8.70 13.70 -5.18
N ALA A 70 8.86 13.58 -3.84
CA ALA A 70 8.52 12.38 -3.09
C ALA A 70 8.16 12.71 -1.64
N VAL A 71 7.43 11.79 -0.99
CA VAL A 71 7.07 11.89 0.43
C VAL A 71 7.72 10.74 1.19
N LEU A 72 8.48 11.07 2.23
CA LEU A 72 9.01 10.12 3.20
C LEU A 72 8.10 10.10 4.43
N LEU A 73 7.33 9.02 4.57
CA LEU A 73 6.42 8.79 5.68
C LEU A 73 7.02 7.81 6.69
N GLY A 74 6.94 8.17 7.98
CA GLY A 74 7.32 7.28 9.07
C GLY A 74 6.19 6.36 9.53
N ALA A 75 5.75 6.50 10.78
CA ALA A 75 4.66 5.71 11.37
C ALA A 75 3.48 6.59 11.75
N VAL A 76 2.28 6.02 11.76
CA VAL A 76 1.04 6.75 12.04
C VAL A 76 0.18 5.97 13.02
N GLY A 77 -0.36 6.69 14.01
CA GLY A 77 -1.28 6.12 14.98
C GLY A 77 -0.63 5.68 16.29
N GLY A 78 -1.47 5.32 17.23
CA GLY A 78 -1.08 4.81 18.55
C GLY A 78 -2.24 4.85 19.53
N PRO A 79 -2.15 4.14 20.67
CA PRO A 79 -3.26 3.95 21.61
C PRO A 79 -3.86 5.24 22.14
N LYS A 80 -3.09 6.32 22.16
CA LYS A 80 -3.54 7.65 22.61
C LYS A 80 -4.77 8.17 21.85
N TRP A 81 -4.87 7.85 20.54
CA TRP A 81 -5.91 8.39 19.65
C TRP A 81 -6.99 7.39 19.27
N ASP A 82 -6.95 6.14 19.78
CA ASP A 82 -7.90 5.06 19.44
C ASP A 82 -9.36 5.43 19.74
N ASN A 83 -9.58 6.21 20.82
CA ASN A 83 -10.91 6.63 21.25
C ASN A 83 -11.39 7.96 20.66
N ASN A 84 -10.60 8.58 19.79
CA ASN A 84 -10.99 9.82 19.13
C ASN A 84 -12.18 9.59 18.17
N PRO A 85 -13.00 10.64 17.93
CA PRO A 85 -13.94 10.63 16.81
C PRO A 85 -13.23 10.28 15.50
N LYS A 86 -13.95 9.67 14.56
CA LYS A 86 -13.40 9.18 13.31
C LYS A 86 -12.56 10.21 12.55
N GLU A 87 -13.03 11.46 12.53
CA GLU A 87 -12.39 12.60 11.84
C GLU A 87 -11.04 12.98 12.46
N LEU A 88 -10.87 12.67 13.74
CA LEU A 88 -9.66 12.95 14.54
C LEU A 88 -8.85 11.67 14.82
N ARG A 89 -8.93 10.68 13.96
CA ARG A 89 -8.04 9.51 14.01
C ARG A 89 -6.87 9.69 13.05
N PRO A 90 -5.66 9.30 13.45
CA PRO A 90 -4.48 9.39 12.59
C PRO A 90 -4.66 8.67 11.23
N GLU A 91 -5.36 7.53 11.21
CA GLU A 91 -5.66 6.74 10.00
C GLU A 91 -6.52 7.52 9.00
N THR A 92 -7.39 8.43 9.46
CA THR A 92 -8.18 9.31 8.59
C THR A 92 -7.27 10.25 7.80
N GLY A 93 -6.21 10.77 8.45
CA GLY A 93 -5.16 11.53 7.76
C GLY A 93 -4.44 10.71 6.69
N LEU A 94 -4.12 9.44 7.01
CA LEU A 94 -3.44 8.53 6.06
C LEU A 94 -4.31 8.23 4.83
N LEU A 95 -5.60 7.98 5.00
CA LEU A 95 -6.53 7.80 3.87
C LEU A 95 -6.68 9.10 3.07
N GLY A 96 -6.74 10.24 3.77
CA GLY A 96 -6.84 11.57 3.16
C GLY A 96 -5.66 11.90 2.24
N ILE A 97 -4.43 11.73 2.72
CA ILE A 97 -3.22 12.04 1.94
C ILE A 97 -3.07 11.08 0.74
N ARG A 98 -3.38 9.79 0.90
CA ARG A 98 -3.37 8.83 -0.22
C ARG A 98 -4.30 9.24 -1.34
N LYS A 99 -5.52 9.68 -0.99
CA LYS A 99 -6.51 10.16 -1.95
C LYS A 99 -6.05 11.46 -2.61
N ALA A 100 -5.58 12.42 -1.82
CA ALA A 100 -5.18 13.74 -2.31
C ALA A 100 -3.96 13.71 -3.24
N LEU A 101 -3.02 12.78 -3.01
CA LEU A 101 -1.85 12.57 -3.86
C LEU A 101 -2.08 11.53 -4.97
N GLY A 102 -3.25 10.92 -5.06
CA GLY A 102 -3.57 9.91 -6.06
C GLY A 102 -2.71 8.63 -5.97
N LEU A 103 -2.33 8.24 -4.76
CA LEU A 103 -1.46 7.08 -4.49
C LEU A 103 -2.27 5.78 -4.59
N TYR A 104 -2.43 5.27 -5.81
CA TYR A 104 -3.28 4.13 -6.10
C TYR A 104 -2.59 2.77 -5.98
N ALA A 105 -1.26 2.71 -6.09
CA ALA A 105 -0.49 1.48 -6.09
C ALA A 105 0.40 1.39 -4.86
N ASN A 106 0.14 0.43 -3.98
CA ASN A 106 1.02 0.09 -2.87
C ASN A 106 1.89 -1.11 -3.26
N LEU A 107 3.18 -0.89 -3.40
CA LEU A 107 4.17 -1.92 -3.74
C LEU A 107 4.76 -2.50 -2.46
N ARG A 108 4.53 -3.79 -2.22
CA ARG A 108 4.92 -4.50 -1.00
C ARG A 108 5.85 -5.66 -1.34
N PRO A 109 7.17 -5.43 -1.46
CA PRO A 109 8.13 -6.51 -1.69
C PRO A 109 8.25 -7.40 -0.45
N ALA A 110 8.35 -8.71 -0.68
CA ALA A 110 8.65 -9.71 0.34
C ALA A 110 9.79 -10.59 -0.17
N VAL A 111 10.98 -10.33 0.35
CA VAL A 111 12.21 -11.05 0.03
C VAL A 111 12.70 -11.76 1.28
N VAL A 112 13.01 -13.04 1.17
CA VAL A 112 13.63 -13.79 2.26
C VAL A 112 15.14 -13.79 2.08
N PHE A 113 15.84 -13.22 3.07
CA PHE A 113 17.30 -13.25 3.12
C PHE A 113 17.78 -14.50 3.85
N ASP A 114 18.76 -15.21 3.29
CA ASP A 114 19.27 -16.47 3.85
C ASP A 114 19.70 -16.34 5.31
N CYS A 115 20.30 -15.21 5.70
CA CYS A 115 20.70 -14.96 7.09
C CYS A 115 19.55 -14.80 8.07
N LEU A 116 18.30 -14.63 7.60
CA LEU A 116 17.09 -14.46 8.43
C LEU A 116 16.15 -15.68 8.38
N ILE A 117 16.47 -16.74 7.62
CA ILE A 117 15.59 -17.91 7.48
C ILE A 117 15.28 -18.55 8.83
N GLU A 118 16.28 -18.69 9.71
CA GLU A 118 16.12 -19.30 11.03
C GLU A 118 15.25 -18.48 12.00
N ALA A 119 15.00 -17.20 11.70
CA ALA A 119 14.08 -16.37 12.50
C ALA A 119 12.59 -16.62 12.18
N SER A 120 12.29 -17.41 11.15
CA SER A 120 10.92 -17.73 10.74
C SER A 120 10.38 -18.95 11.45
N THR A 121 9.05 -18.98 11.62
CA THR A 121 8.31 -20.17 12.08
C THR A 121 8.04 -21.18 10.95
N LEU A 122 8.28 -20.80 9.69
CA LEU A 122 8.17 -21.70 8.54
C LEU A 122 9.49 -22.44 8.32
N LYS A 123 9.39 -23.64 7.77
CA LYS A 123 10.59 -24.46 7.46
C LYS A 123 11.47 -23.77 6.42
N PRO A 124 12.81 -23.87 6.54
CA PRO A 124 13.76 -23.25 5.63
C PRO A 124 13.53 -23.59 4.14
N GLU A 125 13.18 -24.85 3.83
CA GLU A 125 12.92 -25.29 2.47
C GLU A 125 11.69 -24.67 1.82
N VAL A 126 10.74 -24.18 2.62
CA VAL A 126 9.55 -23.44 2.15
C VAL A 126 9.91 -22.00 1.79
N LEU A 127 10.83 -21.40 2.54
CA LEU A 127 11.17 -19.98 2.43
C LEU A 127 12.23 -19.66 1.40
N ARG A 128 13.18 -20.58 1.17
CA ARG A 128 14.31 -20.33 0.27
C ARG A 128 13.87 -19.91 -1.13
N GLY A 129 14.51 -18.85 -1.63
CA GLY A 129 14.22 -18.32 -2.96
C GLY A 129 12.92 -17.52 -3.05
N THR A 130 12.29 -17.20 -1.92
CA THR A 130 11.14 -16.29 -1.90
C THR A 130 11.59 -14.88 -2.22
N ASP A 131 11.12 -14.39 -3.36
CA ASP A 131 11.23 -13.00 -3.81
C ASP A 131 9.97 -12.68 -4.60
N LEU A 132 9.01 -12.05 -3.94
CA LEU A 132 7.73 -11.67 -4.53
C LEU A 132 7.40 -10.20 -4.23
N ILE A 133 6.48 -9.63 -5.02
CA ILE A 133 5.93 -8.30 -4.76
C ILE A 133 4.41 -8.33 -4.85
N VAL A 134 3.75 -7.79 -3.82
CA VAL A 134 2.31 -7.55 -3.85
C VAL A 134 2.05 -6.13 -4.34
N VAL A 135 1.31 -6.01 -5.43
CA VAL A 135 0.81 -4.76 -6.02
C VAL A 135 -0.63 -4.61 -5.55
N ARG A 136 -0.82 -3.84 -4.46
CA ARG A 136 -2.12 -3.62 -3.84
C ARG A 136 -2.77 -2.35 -4.39
N GLU A 137 -4.00 -2.45 -4.89
CA GLU A 137 -4.83 -1.27 -5.15
C GLU A 137 -5.10 -0.56 -3.81
N LEU A 138 -4.96 0.77 -3.77
CA LEU A 138 -4.91 1.49 -2.49
C LEU A 138 -5.99 2.57 -2.32
N THR A 139 -6.75 2.91 -3.36
CA THR A 139 -7.69 4.05 -3.35
C THR A 139 -9.16 3.68 -3.61
N GLY A 140 -9.44 2.40 -3.82
CA GLY A 140 -10.79 1.86 -4.00
C GLY A 140 -11.20 0.89 -2.88
N GLY A 141 -12.28 0.18 -3.14
CA GLY A 141 -12.78 -0.91 -2.32
C GLY A 141 -13.47 -0.48 -1.03
N ILE A 142 -13.50 -1.37 -0.06
CA ILE A 142 -14.26 -1.22 1.19
C ILE A 142 -13.77 -0.08 2.09
N TYR A 143 -12.50 0.34 1.96
CA TYR A 143 -11.95 1.42 2.78
C TYR A 143 -12.44 2.81 2.35
N PHE A 144 -12.87 2.97 1.10
CA PHE A 144 -13.31 4.23 0.53
C PHE A 144 -14.80 4.27 0.16
N GLY A 145 -15.50 3.14 0.26
CA GLY A 145 -16.93 3.06 0.05
C GLY A 145 -17.75 3.72 1.16
N GLU A 146 -19.03 3.84 0.92
CA GLU A 146 -19.99 4.38 1.88
C GLU A 146 -20.02 3.53 3.15
N LYS A 147 -20.06 4.20 4.31
CA LYS A 147 -20.08 3.58 5.64
C LYS A 147 -21.11 4.25 6.51
N TYR A 148 -21.98 3.46 7.11
CA TYR A 148 -22.97 3.99 8.06
C TYR A 148 -23.42 2.94 9.08
N ARG A 149 -24.05 3.44 10.15
CA ARG A 149 -24.82 2.63 11.08
C ARG A 149 -26.27 3.09 11.06
N ARG A 150 -27.19 2.19 11.28
CA ARG A 150 -28.63 2.48 11.43
C ARG A 150 -29.24 1.58 12.50
N ASP A 151 -30.26 2.08 13.15
CA ASP A 151 -31.07 1.26 14.05
C ASP A 151 -31.97 0.33 13.25
N ALA A 152 -32.20 -0.86 13.77
CA ALA A 152 -33.10 -1.87 13.23
C ALA A 152 -33.84 -2.55 14.39
N GLU A 153 -34.85 -3.34 14.05
CA GLU A 153 -35.76 -3.96 15.03
C GLU A 153 -35.03 -4.78 16.11
N ASN A 154 -33.92 -5.43 15.74
CA ASN A 154 -33.12 -6.30 16.62
C ASN A 154 -31.74 -5.70 17.01
N GLY A 155 -31.60 -4.37 17.01
CA GLY A 155 -30.36 -3.68 17.34
C GLY A 155 -29.78 -2.89 16.18
N GLN A 156 -28.52 -2.53 16.30
CA GLN A 156 -27.83 -1.73 15.28
C GLN A 156 -27.31 -2.58 14.13
N ILE A 157 -27.41 -2.03 12.92
CA ILE A 157 -26.76 -2.54 11.71
C ILE A 157 -25.63 -1.61 11.32
N ALA A 158 -24.45 -2.17 11.05
CA ALA A 158 -23.31 -1.47 10.46
C ALA A 158 -23.14 -1.91 9.00
N VAL A 159 -22.84 -0.97 8.12
CA VAL A 159 -22.64 -1.21 6.68
C VAL A 159 -21.34 -0.58 6.23
N ASP A 160 -20.52 -1.37 5.52
CA ASP A 160 -19.37 -0.92 4.75
C ASP A 160 -19.53 -1.42 3.31
N THR A 161 -19.54 -0.51 2.33
CA THR A 161 -19.69 -0.87 0.92
C THR A 161 -18.33 -1.03 0.25
N CYS A 162 -18.20 -2.06 -0.59
CA CYS A 162 -17.03 -2.26 -1.44
C CYS A 162 -17.36 -1.75 -2.85
N VAL A 163 -16.59 -0.81 -3.37
CA VAL A 163 -16.83 -0.20 -4.69
C VAL A 163 -15.51 -0.17 -5.47
N TYR A 164 -15.57 -0.66 -6.72
CA TYR A 164 -14.51 -0.54 -7.71
C TYR A 164 -15.06 -0.11 -9.05
N SER A 165 -14.33 0.77 -9.73
CA SER A 165 -14.56 1.15 -11.12
C SER A 165 -13.56 0.50 -12.05
N VAL A 166 -13.93 0.33 -13.32
CA VAL A 166 -13.02 -0.20 -14.35
C VAL A 166 -11.71 0.60 -14.43
N PRO A 167 -11.69 1.95 -14.45
CA PRO A 167 -10.43 2.70 -14.49
C PRO A 167 -9.51 2.46 -13.29
N GLU A 168 -10.05 2.26 -12.09
CA GLU A 168 -9.26 1.94 -10.90
C GLU A 168 -8.58 0.57 -11.04
N ILE A 169 -9.30 -0.42 -11.54
CA ILE A 169 -8.77 -1.76 -11.78
C ILE A 169 -7.73 -1.72 -12.91
N GLU A 170 -8.02 -1.05 -14.02
CA GLU A 170 -7.11 -0.97 -15.17
C GLU A 170 -5.74 -0.42 -14.80
N ARG A 171 -5.70 0.72 -14.10
CA ARG A 171 -4.43 1.38 -13.78
C ARG A 171 -3.52 0.51 -12.91
N ILE A 172 -4.08 -0.23 -11.93
CA ILE A 172 -3.28 -1.08 -11.05
C ILE A 172 -2.86 -2.37 -11.75
N VAL A 173 -3.72 -2.95 -12.58
CA VAL A 173 -3.45 -4.18 -13.33
C VAL A 173 -2.36 -3.94 -14.38
N ARG A 174 -2.43 -2.85 -15.14
CA ARG A 174 -1.37 -2.45 -16.08
C ARG A 174 -0.04 -2.29 -15.37
N ARG A 175 -0.04 -1.61 -14.22
CA ARG A 175 1.18 -1.44 -13.42
C ARG A 175 1.75 -2.78 -12.94
N ALA A 176 0.90 -3.71 -12.56
CA ALA A 176 1.35 -5.05 -12.15
C ALA A 176 1.95 -5.86 -13.30
N PHE A 177 1.36 -5.80 -14.50
CA PHE A 177 1.93 -6.43 -15.70
C PHE A 177 3.30 -5.81 -16.08
N GLU A 178 3.44 -4.49 -16.01
CA GLU A 178 4.72 -3.80 -16.26
C GLU A 178 5.82 -4.25 -15.27
N ILE A 179 5.46 -4.38 -14.00
CA ILE A 179 6.37 -4.89 -12.96
C ILE A 179 6.73 -6.36 -13.26
N ALA A 180 5.75 -7.19 -13.61
CA ALA A 180 6.01 -8.60 -13.93
C ALA A 180 6.96 -8.76 -15.12
N ARG A 181 6.86 -7.93 -16.17
CA ARG A 181 7.80 -7.90 -17.31
C ARG A 181 9.25 -7.66 -16.90
N GLN A 182 9.46 -6.87 -15.84
CA GLN A 182 10.81 -6.58 -15.32
C GLN A 182 11.33 -7.62 -14.35
N ARG A 183 10.51 -8.65 -14.04
CA ARG A 183 10.80 -9.73 -13.10
C ARG A 183 10.74 -11.09 -13.80
N ARG A 184 10.14 -12.09 -13.18
CA ARG A 184 10.08 -13.47 -13.71
C ARG A 184 8.91 -13.72 -14.66
N LYS A 185 8.20 -12.66 -15.06
CA LYS A 185 7.07 -12.68 -16.00
C LYS A 185 5.89 -13.54 -15.55
N LYS A 186 5.63 -13.60 -14.24
CA LYS A 186 4.48 -14.27 -13.65
C LYS A 186 3.63 -13.29 -12.86
N LEU A 187 2.33 -13.28 -13.14
CA LEU A 187 1.35 -12.43 -12.47
C LEU A 187 0.21 -13.29 -11.91
N ALA A 188 0.07 -13.29 -10.58
CA ALA A 188 -1.09 -13.84 -9.91
C ALA A 188 -2.11 -12.73 -9.61
N SER A 189 -3.28 -12.78 -10.25
CA SER A 189 -4.41 -11.91 -9.92
C SER A 189 -5.24 -12.54 -8.80
N VAL A 190 -5.20 -11.92 -7.62
CA VAL A 190 -5.85 -12.45 -6.41
C VAL A 190 -7.14 -11.68 -6.14
N ASP A 191 -8.25 -12.40 -6.07
CA ASP A 191 -9.59 -11.86 -5.94
C ASP A 191 -10.54 -12.80 -5.17
N LYS A 192 -11.83 -12.43 -5.05
CA LYS A 192 -12.90 -13.27 -4.50
C LYS A 192 -14.08 -13.38 -5.49
N ALA A 193 -13.79 -13.58 -6.77
CA ALA A 193 -14.78 -13.58 -7.86
C ALA A 193 -15.87 -14.66 -7.74
N ASN A 194 -15.64 -15.73 -6.96
CA ASN A 194 -16.66 -16.73 -6.68
C ASN A 194 -17.81 -16.20 -5.79
N VAL A 195 -17.64 -15.03 -5.14
CA VAL A 195 -18.65 -14.45 -4.23
C VAL A 195 -18.98 -13.00 -4.57
N LEU A 196 -17.97 -12.14 -4.81
CA LEU A 196 -18.12 -10.69 -4.87
C LEU A 196 -18.24 -10.18 -6.32
N GLU A 197 -19.23 -9.29 -6.58
CA GLU A 197 -19.37 -8.63 -7.88
C GLU A 197 -18.19 -7.72 -8.21
N THR A 198 -17.63 -7.02 -7.22
CA THR A 198 -16.42 -6.21 -7.41
C THR A 198 -15.24 -7.04 -7.89
N SER A 199 -15.07 -8.24 -7.36
CA SER A 199 -14.03 -9.18 -7.78
C SER A 199 -14.32 -9.83 -9.15
N ARG A 200 -15.59 -10.00 -9.55
CA ARG A 200 -15.94 -10.41 -10.92
C ARG A 200 -15.56 -9.35 -11.93
N LEU A 201 -15.93 -8.09 -11.68
CA LEU A 201 -15.50 -6.95 -12.50
C LEU A 201 -13.98 -6.83 -12.56
N TRP A 202 -13.28 -7.07 -11.43
CA TRP A 202 -11.82 -7.14 -11.37
C TRP A 202 -11.27 -8.18 -12.35
N ARG A 203 -11.73 -9.42 -12.25
CA ARG A 203 -11.27 -10.54 -13.10
C ARG A 203 -11.58 -10.33 -14.58
N GLU A 204 -12.74 -9.81 -14.92
CA GLU A 204 -13.13 -9.44 -16.28
C GLU A 204 -12.18 -8.38 -16.85
N THR A 205 -11.87 -7.37 -16.05
CA THR A 205 -10.95 -6.29 -16.45
C THR A 205 -9.52 -6.82 -16.64
N VAL A 206 -9.04 -7.69 -15.74
CA VAL A 206 -7.72 -8.34 -15.88
C VAL A 206 -7.67 -9.16 -17.16
N ASN A 207 -8.70 -9.97 -17.45
CA ASN A 207 -8.78 -10.80 -18.66
C ASN A 207 -8.77 -9.96 -19.94
N ARG A 208 -9.40 -8.78 -19.91
CA ARG A 208 -9.43 -7.86 -21.05
C ARG A 208 -8.07 -7.23 -21.33
N ILE A 209 -7.26 -6.99 -20.29
CA ILE A 209 -5.93 -6.37 -20.40
C ILE A 209 -4.85 -7.41 -20.73
N ALA A 210 -4.97 -8.64 -20.24
CA ALA A 210 -3.94 -9.67 -20.37
C ALA A 210 -3.42 -9.89 -21.81
N PRO A 211 -4.23 -9.85 -22.89
CA PRO A 211 -3.74 -9.99 -24.25
C PRO A 211 -2.72 -8.92 -24.70
N GLU A 212 -2.66 -7.77 -24.03
CA GLU A 212 -1.67 -6.73 -24.29
C GLU A 212 -0.27 -7.09 -23.73
N TYR A 213 -0.19 -8.14 -22.91
CA TYR A 213 0.99 -8.62 -22.21
C TYR A 213 1.25 -10.13 -22.46
N PRO A 214 1.37 -10.57 -23.73
CA PRO A 214 1.43 -12.01 -24.08
C PRO A 214 2.68 -12.71 -23.57
N ASP A 215 3.66 -11.95 -23.11
CA ASP A 215 4.91 -12.43 -22.54
C ASP A 215 4.86 -12.65 -21.03
N VAL A 216 3.72 -12.37 -20.37
CA VAL A 216 3.49 -12.57 -18.94
C VAL A 216 2.49 -13.71 -18.71
N GLU A 217 2.88 -14.70 -17.93
CA GLU A 217 2.01 -15.79 -17.48
C GLU A 217 1.04 -15.26 -16.43
N LEU A 218 -0.28 -15.29 -16.72
CA LEU A 218 -1.35 -14.87 -15.81
C LEU A 218 -2.00 -16.06 -15.14
N GLU A 219 -2.12 -16.04 -13.81
CA GLU A 219 -2.91 -16.98 -13.02
C GLU A 219 -3.97 -16.22 -12.20
N HIS A 220 -5.22 -16.69 -12.17
CA HIS A 220 -6.24 -16.21 -11.25
C HIS A 220 -6.28 -17.09 -10.00
N VAL A 221 -6.14 -16.49 -8.83
CA VAL A 221 -6.13 -17.22 -7.56
C VAL A 221 -7.17 -16.61 -6.62
N LEU A 222 -8.03 -17.43 -6.05
CA LEU A 222 -8.95 -16.96 -5.00
C LEU A 222 -8.16 -16.61 -3.73
N VAL A 223 -8.52 -15.53 -3.06
CA VAL A 223 -7.74 -14.95 -1.94
C VAL A 223 -7.49 -15.93 -0.80
N ASP A 224 -8.48 -16.76 -0.46
CA ASP A 224 -8.36 -17.81 0.55
C ASP A 224 -7.32 -18.88 0.14
N ASN A 225 -7.30 -19.27 -1.13
CA ASN A 225 -6.27 -20.16 -1.65
C ASN A 225 -4.89 -19.46 -1.70
N ALA A 226 -4.83 -18.20 -2.12
CA ALA A 226 -3.59 -17.42 -2.12
C ALA A 226 -2.95 -17.37 -0.73
N ALA A 227 -3.74 -17.12 0.32
CA ALA A 227 -3.28 -17.13 1.70
C ALA A 227 -2.65 -18.47 2.11
N MET A 228 -3.28 -19.60 1.73
CA MET A 228 -2.71 -20.94 1.96
C MET A 228 -1.44 -21.18 1.17
N GLN A 229 -1.39 -20.77 -0.10
CA GLN A 229 -0.23 -20.99 -0.97
C GLN A 229 0.98 -20.16 -0.57
N LEU A 230 0.77 -18.94 -0.06
CA LEU A 230 1.83 -18.10 0.50
C LEU A 230 2.54 -18.76 1.71
N LEU A 231 1.84 -19.58 2.48
CA LEU A 231 2.45 -20.37 3.57
C LEU A 231 3.11 -21.67 3.09
N ARG A 232 2.65 -22.25 1.97
CA ARG A 232 3.12 -23.56 1.49
C ARG A 232 4.24 -23.46 0.45
N ARG A 233 4.18 -22.48 -0.43
CA ARG A 233 5.09 -22.29 -1.55
C ARG A 233 5.24 -20.82 -1.98
N PRO A 234 5.65 -19.91 -1.08
CA PRO A 234 5.75 -18.48 -1.39
C PRO A 234 6.66 -18.18 -2.58
N ALA A 235 7.73 -18.96 -2.79
CA ALA A 235 8.66 -18.80 -3.90
C ALA A 235 8.02 -19.07 -5.29
N SER A 236 6.82 -19.67 -5.37
CA SER A 236 6.10 -19.84 -6.63
C SER A 236 5.49 -18.55 -7.17
N PHE A 237 5.23 -17.56 -6.29
CA PHE A 237 4.72 -16.25 -6.67
C PHE A 237 5.87 -15.32 -7.08
N ASP A 238 5.62 -14.49 -8.10
CA ASP A 238 6.50 -13.41 -8.53
C ASP A 238 5.85 -12.05 -8.26
N VAL A 239 4.79 -11.73 -9.02
CA VAL A 239 3.98 -10.53 -8.79
C VAL A 239 2.56 -10.97 -8.43
N ILE A 240 2.03 -10.40 -7.37
CA ILE A 240 0.62 -10.56 -6.98
C ILE A 240 -0.06 -9.21 -7.16
N VAL A 241 -1.15 -9.15 -7.92
CA VAL A 241 -2.02 -7.98 -7.98
C VAL A 241 -3.34 -8.28 -7.27
N THR A 242 -3.79 -7.35 -6.44
CA THR A 242 -4.99 -7.58 -5.64
C THR A 242 -5.69 -6.29 -5.21
N GLU A 243 -6.95 -6.46 -4.83
CA GLU A 243 -7.82 -5.44 -4.25
C GLU A 243 -7.27 -4.89 -2.92
N ASN A 244 -7.77 -3.73 -2.50
CA ASN A 244 -7.32 -3.04 -1.29
C ASN A 244 -7.43 -3.89 -0.01
N MET A 245 -8.54 -4.58 0.17
CA MET A 245 -8.79 -5.40 1.37
C MET A 245 -7.86 -6.61 1.47
N PHE A 246 -7.48 -7.18 0.33
CA PHE A 246 -6.72 -8.44 0.28
C PHE A 246 -5.20 -8.25 0.19
N GLY A 247 -4.75 -7.02 -0.05
CA GLY A 247 -3.32 -6.69 -0.22
C GLY A 247 -2.53 -6.38 1.05
#